data_a1e34c16068face6ba4654c7779eaeb4
#
_entry.id   a1e34c16068face6ba4654c7779eaeb4
#
_cell.length_a   1.000
_cell.length_b   1.000
_cell.length_c   1.000
_cell.angle_alpha   90.00
_cell.angle_beta   90.00
_cell.angle_gamma   90.00
#
_symmetry.space_group_name_H-M   'P 1'
#
loop_
_entity.id
_entity.type
_entity.pdbx_description
1 polymer ?
#
loop_
_entity_poly.entity_id
_entity_poly.type
_entity_poly.pdbx_seq_one_letter_code
_entity_poly.pdbx_strand_id
1 'polypeptide(L)'
;MPAISQRVHLVLLAAWTTLWFAVVQPHGGFSWHYLRTGGELLYAGTGRPDGGLALYAHHPELQMGPVSFLTAGLFNPFPEPVGQFLAAALMSLLGLVILVVAGRSAAWRFLGTGTNHQRLRQRVLIAGLAFIPMWIEVSVRFGHLDDVLALFFTALAVHSLTRGNAAATGVFLALAMDSKPTALVFLPLLLALPRGQWLRAGLWCAGLVAVAWLPFFLGSPQPFAAAEFTIPNQPASALRWLGVDDPQTPPWDRPAQAAVGLALGCVAVRRGRWPAVVLLGANARIVLDPSVYTYYTASVLLGTLLWDVIGQRRLVPWWSWIALITLYGTVFVVPDDATRGLIRLAFVVASTAYVLFWPVRDRRRRHSPSLRGGRAGSDDTLDVTKCTTPGKPKAPSP
;
A
#
# COMPACT_ATOMS: atom_id res chain seq x y z
N MET A 1 -4.81 -5.35 33.28
CA MET A 1 -4.75 -6.50 32.36
C MET A 1 -3.30 -6.84 32.10
N PRO A 2 -2.86 -8.11 32.22
CA PRO A 2 -1.49 -8.50 31.91
C PRO A 2 -1.13 -8.15 30.47
N ALA A 3 0.13 -7.73 30.26
CA ALA A 3 0.60 -7.35 28.93
C ALA A 3 0.68 -8.60 28.04
N ILE A 4 -0.21 -8.71 27.05
CA ILE A 4 -0.16 -9.77 26.04
C ILE A 4 1.16 -9.65 25.29
N SER A 5 1.93 -10.75 25.24
CA SER A 5 3.24 -10.75 24.59
C SER A 5 3.13 -10.54 23.06
N GLN A 6 4.17 -10.04 22.44
CA GLN A 6 4.21 -9.87 20.97
C GLN A 6 4.00 -11.20 20.24
N ARG A 7 4.52 -12.29 20.79
CA ARG A 7 4.34 -13.64 20.22
C ARG A 7 2.87 -14.05 20.14
N VAL A 8 2.09 -13.77 21.19
CA VAL A 8 0.64 -14.09 21.20
C VAL A 8 -0.11 -13.32 20.11
N HIS A 9 0.19 -12.03 19.89
CA HIS A 9 -0.45 -11.27 18.80
C HIS A 9 -0.15 -11.87 17.42
N LEU A 10 1.11 -12.27 17.18
CA LEU A 10 1.49 -12.90 15.91
C LEU A 10 0.83 -14.28 15.74
N VAL A 11 0.76 -15.08 16.79
CA VAL A 11 0.07 -16.38 16.77
C VAL A 11 -1.43 -16.21 16.46
N LEU A 12 -2.10 -15.23 17.07
CA LEU A 12 -3.50 -14.93 16.79
C LEU A 12 -3.73 -14.52 15.34
N LEU A 13 -2.88 -13.65 14.79
CA LEU A 13 -2.97 -13.24 13.39
C LEU A 13 -2.67 -14.39 12.43
N ALA A 14 -1.67 -15.23 12.75
CA ALA A 14 -1.37 -16.42 11.96
C ALA A 14 -2.52 -17.42 11.98
N ALA A 15 -3.10 -17.70 13.16
CA ALA A 15 -4.27 -18.58 13.29
C ALA A 15 -5.47 -18.03 12.51
N TRP A 16 -5.73 -16.72 12.57
CA TRP A 16 -6.78 -16.06 11.81
C TRP A 16 -6.56 -16.15 10.30
N THR A 17 -5.31 -15.96 9.84
CA THR A 17 -4.94 -16.14 8.43
C THR A 17 -5.14 -17.58 7.98
N THR A 18 -4.69 -18.56 8.78
CA THR A 18 -4.85 -19.99 8.47
C THR A 18 -6.32 -20.37 8.40
N LEU A 19 -7.16 -19.86 9.32
CA LEU A 19 -8.59 -20.12 9.30
C LEU A 19 -9.23 -19.61 8.00
N TRP A 20 -9.00 -18.35 7.63
CA TRP A 20 -9.52 -17.78 6.39
C TRP A 20 -8.98 -18.47 5.15
N PHE A 21 -7.68 -18.81 5.14
CA PHE A 21 -7.07 -19.60 4.08
C PHE A 21 -7.79 -20.93 3.89
N ALA A 22 -7.97 -21.69 4.96
CA ALA A 22 -8.60 -23.01 4.91
C ALA A 22 -10.07 -22.95 4.42
N VAL A 23 -10.80 -21.88 4.79
CA VAL A 23 -12.19 -21.69 4.35
C VAL A 23 -12.29 -21.30 2.88
N VAL A 24 -11.37 -20.47 2.37
CA VAL A 24 -11.48 -19.89 1.04
C VAL A 24 -10.76 -20.73 -0.02
N GLN A 25 -9.67 -21.41 0.33
CA GLN A 25 -8.80 -22.13 -0.59
C GLN A 25 -9.53 -23.17 -1.48
N PRO A 26 -10.51 -23.96 -1.00
CA PRO A 26 -11.20 -24.92 -1.85
C PRO A 26 -11.95 -24.33 -3.05
N HIS A 27 -12.24 -23.01 -3.00
CA HIS A 27 -12.96 -22.26 -4.02
C HIS A 27 -12.09 -21.13 -4.59
N GLY A 28 -10.77 -21.26 -4.50
CA GLY A 28 -9.81 -20.22 -4.87
C GLY A 28 -9.30 -20.29 -6.30
N GLY A 29 -8.51 -19.27 -6.69
CA GLY A 29 -7.75 -19.25 -7.92
C GLY A 29 -8.49 -18.76 -9.15
N PHE A 30 -9.59 -18.01 -9.02
CA PHE A 30 -10.42 -17.57 -10.16
C PHE A 30 -9.64 -16.90 -11.29
N SER A 31 -8.60 -16.13 -10.98
CA SER A 31 -7.79 -15.40 -11.96
C SER A 31 -6.36 -15.94 -12.09
N TRP A 32 -6.02 -17.03 -11.40
CA TRP A 32 -4.67 -17.59 -11.41
C TRP A 32 -4.21 -18.00 -12.81
N HIS A 33 -5.13 -18.52 -13.64
CA HIS A 33 -4.84 -18.93 -15.01
C HIS A 33 -4.26 -17.78 -15.87
N TYR A 34 -4.70 -16.53 -15.71
CA TYR A 34 -4.11 -15.38 -16.42
C TYR A 34 -2.65 -15.15 -16.05
N LEU A 35 -2.33 -15.26 -14.78
CA LEU A 35 -0.96 -15.08 -14.28
C LEU A 35 -0.05 -16.23 -14.70
N ARG A 36 -0.56 -17.46 -14.65
CA ARG A 36 0.13 -18.65 -15.14
C ARG A 36 0.42 -18.54 -16.63
N THR A 37 -0.60 -18.27 -17.45
CA THR A 37 -0.46 -18.09 -18.90
C THR A 37 0.52 -16.99 -19.24
N GLY A 38 0.41 -15.81 -18.59
CA GLY A 38 1.35 -14.72 -18.79
C GLY A 38 2.79 -15.09 -18.41
N GLY A 39 2.98 -15.84 -17.32
CA GLY A 39 4.27 -16.40 -16.95
C GLY A 39 4.81 -17.39 -17.98
N GLU A 40 4.00 -18.33 -18.46
CA GLU A 40 4.37 -19.29 -19.50
C GLU A 40 4.76 -18.59 -20.80
N LEU A 41 3.97 -17.62 -21.26
CA LEU A 41 4.25 -16.83 -22.44
C LEU A 41 5.53 -16.01 -22.31
N LEU A 42 5.76 -15.38 -21.17
CA LEU A 42 6.97 -14.59 -20.93
C LEU A 42 8.23 -15.46 -20.96
N TYR A 43 8.20 -16.65 -20.36
CA TYR A 43 9.34 -17.57 -20.33
C TYR A 43 9.52 -18.40 -21.62
N ALA A 44 8.50 -18.49 -22.47
CA ALA A 44 8.62 -19.14 -23.77
C ALA A 44 9.59 -18.42 -24.71
N GLY A 45 9.90 -17.15 -24.42
CA GLY A 45 10.89 -16.36 -25.18
C GLY A 45 10.54 -16.27 -26.67
N THR A 46 11.57 -16.37 -27.52
CA THR A 46 11.43 -16.31 -28.99
C THR A 46 10.83 -17.58 -29.60
N GLY A 47 10.58 -18.63 -28.82
CA GLY A 47 9.97 -19.87 -29.30
C GLY A 47 8.49 -19.75 -29.65
N ARG A 48 7.83 -18.67 -29.23
CA ARG A 48 6.42 -18.36 -29.54
C ARG A 48 6.32 -16.94 -30.09
N PRO A 49 5.69 -16.74 -31.27
CA PRO A 49 5.58 -15.42 -31.89
C PRO A 49 4.71 -14.44 -31.09
N ASP A 50 3.80 -14.98 -30.25
CA ASP A 50 2.87 -14.24 -29.39
C ASP A 50 3.38 -14.10 -27.94
N GLY A 51 4.59 -14.63 -27.62
CA GLY A 51 5.18 -14.63 -26.30
C GLY A 51 6.40 -13.72 -26.16
N GLY A 52 7.13 -13.86 -25.03
CA GLY A 52 8.31 -13.06 -24.73
C GLY A 52 7.98 -11.56 -24.70
N LEU A 53 8.73 -10.77 -25.45
CA LEU A 53 8.57 -9.31 -25.51
C LEU A 53 7.33 -8.85 -26.31
N ALA A 54 6.69 -9.75 -27.08
CA ALA A 54 5.46 -9.46 -27.81
C ALA A 54 4.18 -9.71 -26.98
N LEU A 55 4.31 -10.19 -25.74
CA LEU A 55 3.21 -10.55 -24.84
C LEU A 55 2.08 -9.51 -24.82
N TYR A 56 2.39 -8.26 -24.54
CA TYR A 56 1.37 -7.21 -24.36
C TYR A 56 0.73 -6.72 -25.66
N ALA A 57 1.34 -7.03 -26.79
CA ALA A 57 0.76 -6.71 -28.11
C ALA A 57 -0.27 -7.74 -28.56
N HIS A 58 -0.07 -9.01 -28.19
CA HIS A 58 -0.93 -10.11 -28.62
C HIS A 58 -1.95 -10.54 -27.58
N HIS A 59 -1.73 -10.21 -26.28
CA HIS A 59 -2.57 -10.61 -25.16
C HIS A 59 -3.07 -9.37 -24.38
N PRO A 60 -4.01 -8.57 -24.93
CA PRO A 60 -4.49 -7.34 -24.30
C PRO A 60 -5.20 -7.59 -22.95
N GLU A 61 -5.71 -8.80 -22.72
CA GLU A 61 -6.32 -9.21 -21.45
C GLU A 61 -5.30 -9.35 -20.31
N LEU A 62 -4.01 -9.52 -20.61
CA LEU A 62 -2.93 -9.67 -19.65
C LEU A 62 -2.40 -8.29 -19.19
N GLN A 63 -3.19 -7.58 -18.40
CA GLN A 63 -2.91 -6.20 -17.94
C GLN A 63 -1.98 -6.10 -16.71
N MET A 64 -1.43 -7.23 -16.27
CA MET A 64 -0.52 -7.31 -15.14
C MET A 64 0.88 -6.86 -15.56
N GLY A 65 1.66 -6.34 -14.61
CA GLY A 65 3.02 -5.90 -14.88
C GLY A 65 4.03 -7.07 -14.99
N PRO A 66 5.20 -6.83 -15.61
CA PRO A 66 6.22 -7.87 -15.87
C PRO A 66 6.67 -8.61 -14.61
N VAL A 67 6.80 -7.92 -13.46
CA VAL A 67 7.20 -8.52 -12.19
C VAL A 67 6.22 -9.60 -11.74
N SER A 68 4.92 -9.41 -12.01
CA SER A 68 3.90 -10.41 -11.67
C SER A 68 4.04 -11.67 -12.50
N PHE A 69 4.28 -11.57 -13.80
CA PHE A 69 4.50 -12.72 -14.68
C PHE A 69 5.82 -13.43 -14.38
N LEU A 70 6.90 -12.67 -14.12
CA LEU A 70 8.17 -13.25 -13.67
C LEU A 70 7.99 -14.04 -12.37
N THR A 71 7.22 -13.50 -11.42
CA THR A 71 6.95 -14.19 -10.16
C THR A 71 6.02 -15.40 -10.36
N ALA A 72 4.99 -15.29 -11.19
CA ALA A 72 4.08 -16.39 -11.49
C ALA A 72 4.82 -17.55 -12.18
N GLY A 73 5.75 -17.25 -13.06
CA GLY A 73 6.58 -18.24 -13.76
C GLY A 73 7.39 -19.14 -12.83
N LEU A 74 7.69 -18.72 -11.59
CA LEU A 74 8.35 -19.56 -10.59
C LEU A 74 7.49 -20.77 -10.17
N PHE A 75 6.19 -20.71 -10.41
CA PHE A 75 5.24 -21.77 -10.08
C PHE A 75 4.89 -22.66 -11.28
N ASN A 76 5.31 -22.29 -12.50
CA ASN A 76 5.02 -23.05 -13.73
C ASN A 76 5.62 -24.48 -13.74
N PRO A 77 6.76 -24.77 -13.09
CA PRO A 77 7.28 -26.14 -13.00
C PRO A 77 6.36 -27.11 -12.24
N PHE A 78 5.41 -26.59 -11.44
CA PHE A 78 4.48 -27.43 -10.69
C PHE A 78 3.19 -27.69 -11.49
N PRO A 79 2.52 -28.87 -11.27
CA PRO A 79 1.14 -29.04 -11.73
C PRO A 79 0.25 -27.88 -11.30
N GLU A 80 -0.70 -27.46 -12.14
CA GLU A 80 -1.48 -26.25 -11.92
C GLU A 80 -2.12 -26.13 -10.52
N PRO A 81 -2.77 -27.16 -9.95
CA PRO A 81 -3.35 -27.07 -8.61
C PRO A 81 -2.30 -26.87 -7.51
N VAL A 82 -1.12 -27.47 -7.69
CA VAL A 82 -0.01 -27.34 -6.72
C VAL A 82 0.63 -25.96 -6.82
N GLY A 83 0.89 -25.47 -8.03
CA GLY A 83 1.44 -24.13 -8.27
C GLY A 83 0.50 -23.05 -7.71
N GLN A 84 -0.81 -23.18 -7.97
CA GLN A 84 -1.84 -22.30 -7.42
C GLN A 84 -1.86 -22.30 -5.89
N PHE A 85 -1.84 -23.48 -5.26
CA PHE A 85 -1.82 -23.62 -3.80
C PHE A 85 -0.58 -22.97 -3.19
N LEU A 86 0.61 -23.22 -3.74
CA LEU A 86 1.86 -22.65 -3.27
C LEU A 86 1.87 -21.11 -3.41
N ALA A 87 1.38 -20.60 -4.54
CA ALA A 87 1.25 -19.16 -4.76
C ALA A 87 0.25 -18.54 -3.76
N ALA A 88 -0.91 -19.14 -3.55
CA ALA A 88 -1.90 -18.69 -2.58
C ALA A 88 -1.35 -18.68 -1.14
N ALA A 89 -0.60 -19.72 -0.76
CA ALA A 89 0.05 -19.80 0.55
C ALA A 89 1.10 -18.70 0.73
N LEU A 90 1.97 -18.50 -0.27
CA LEU A 90 2.96 -17.41 -0.26
C LEU A 90 2.28 -16.04 -0.15
N MET A 91 1.28 -15.78 -1.00
CA MET A 91 0.53 -14.52 -0.99
C MET A 91 -0.15 -14.26 0.36
N SER A 92 -0.70 -15.29 0.99
CA SER A 92 -1.31 -15.18 2.33
C SER A 92 -0.28 -14.80 3.39
N LEU A 93 0.92 -15.38 3.35
CA LEU A 93 2.04 -15.02 4.25
C LEU A 93 2.50 -13.57 4.06
N LEU A 94 2.50 -13.05 2.83
CA LEU A 94 2.83 -11.64 2.58
C LEU A 94 1.89 -10.69 3.32
N GLY A 95 0.62 -11.05 3.52
CA GLY A 95 -0.33 -10.28 4.35
C GLY A 95 0.12 -10.15 5.81
N LEU A 96 0.62 -11.24 6.40
CA LEU A 96 1.20 -11.18 7.75
C LEU A 96 2.45 -10.31 7.81
N VAL A 97 3.29 -10.37 6.77
CA VAL A 97 4.48 -9.50 6.68
C VAL A 97 4.06 -8.03 6.59
N ILE A 98 3.02 -7.70 5.82
CA ILE A 98 2.46 -6.32 5.75
C ILE A 98 2.07 -5.82 7.14
N LEU A 99 1.39 -6.62 7.96
CA LEU A 99 0.99 -6.23 9.31
C LEU A 99 2.20 -5.97 10.22
N VAL A 100 3.24 -6.80 10.14
CA VAL A 100 4.50 -6.60 10.86
C VAL A 100 5.20 -5.32 10.40
N VAL A 101 5.26 -5.10 9.09
CA VAL A 101 5.87 -3.93 8.46
C VAL A 101 5.12 -2.65 8.86
N ALA A 102 3.78 -2.65 8.82
CA ALA A 102 2.96 -1.52 9.25
C ALA A 102 3.18 -1.19 10.73
N GLY A 103 3.24 -2.21 11.60
CA GLY A 103 3.55 -2.03 13.02
C GLY A 103 4.95 -1.45 13.26
N ARG A 104 5.96 -1.94 12.55
CA ARG A 104 7.33 -1.39 12.60
C ARG A 104 7.38 0.06 12.10
N SER A 105 6.70 0.36 11.01
CA SER A 105 6.62 1.71 10.43
C SER A 105 5.99 2.71 11.42
N ALA A 106 4.92 2.29 12.10
CA ALA A 106 4.28 3.10 13.14
C ALA A 106 5.21 3.29 14.35
N ALA A 107 5.94 2.25 14.78
CA ALA A 107 6.90 2.36 15.86
C ALA A 107 8.00 3.39 15.52
N TRP A 108 8.54 3.36 14.31
CA TRP A 108 9.52 4.35 13.83
C TRP A 108 8.94 5.77 13.79
N ARG A 109 7.74 5.95 13.21
CA ARG A 109 7.09 7.26 13.12
C ARG A 109 6.82 7.90 14.47
N PHE A 110 6.53 7.09 15.50
CA PHE A 110 6.19 7.57 16.83
C PHE A 110 7.34 7.49 17.83
N LEU A 111 8.57 7.21 17.38
CA LEU A 111 9.77 7.25 18.23
C LEU A 111 9.88 8.60 18.95
N GLY A 112 10.22 8.55 20.23
CA GLY A 112 10.38 9.75 21.08
C GLY A 112 9.09 10.47 21.47
N THR A 113 7.90 9.94 21.11
CA THR A 113 6.62 10.60 21.39
C THR A 113 5.83 9.98 22.54
N GLY A 114 6.48 9.15 23.39
CA GLY A 114 5.82 8.47 24.52
C GLY A 114 4.77 7.44 24.11
N THR A 115 4.88 6.88 22.91
CA THR A 115 3.92 5.88 22.42
C THR A 115 4.03 4.59 23.21
N ASN A 116 2.93 4.13 23.77
CA ASN A 116 2.84 2.84 24.43
C ASN A 116 2.87 1.71 23.39
N HIS A 117 3.98 0.94 23.36
CA HIS A 117 4.18 -0.17 22.44
C HIS A 117 3.08 -1.24 22.52
N GLN A 118 2.51 -1.46 23.71
CA GLN A 118 1.41 -2.40 23.89
C GLN A 118 0.15 -1.93 23.15
N ARG A 119 -0.21 -0.64 23.28
CA ARG A 119 -1.35 -0.07 22.54
C ARG A 119 -1.13 -0.12 21.02
N LEU A 120 0.10 0.06 20.57
CA LEU A 120 0.43 -0.07 19.14
C LEU A 120 0.22 -1.52 18.66
N ARG A 121 0.71 -2.51 19.41
CA ARG A 121 0.52 -3.92 19.08
C ARG A 121 -0.97 -4.31 19.05
N GLN A 122 -1.75 -3.86 20.04
CA GLN A 122 -3.19 -4.09 20.08
C GLN A 122 -3.88 -3.46 18.85
N ARG A 123 -3.50 -2.24 18.46
CA ARG A 123 -4.01 -1.59 17.25
C ARG A 123 -3.72 -2.40 16.00
N VAL A 124 -2.47 -2.88 15.83
CA VAL A 124 -2.08 -3.72 14.68
C VAL A 124 -2.88 -5.03 14.69
N LEU A 125 -3.09 -5.66 15.85
CA LEU A 125 -3.91 -6.86 15.95
C LEU A 125 -5.36 -6.57 15.50
N ILE A 126 -6.00 -5.55 16.06
CA ILE A 126 -7.39 -5.21 15.74
C ILE A 126 -7.54 -4.83 14.26
N ALA A 127 -6.57 -4.07 13.69
CA ALA A 127 -6.57 -3.74 12.27
C ALA A 127 -6.32 -4.98 11.40
N GLY A 128 -5.45 -5.89 11.85
CA GLY A 128 -5.18 -7.15 11.15
C GLY A 128 -6.39 -8.07 11.07
N LEU A 129 -7.21 -8.11 12.12
CA LEU A 129 -8.47 -8.87 12.07
C LEU A 129 -9.43 -8.36 10.98
N ALA A 130 -9.44 -7.06 10.70
CA ALA A 130 -10.22 -6.48 9.61
C ALA A 130 -9.52 -6.65 8.23
N PHE A 131 -8.20 -6.59 8.19
CA PHE A 131 -7.42 -6.64 6.95
C PHE A 131 -7.36 -8.05 6.34
N ILE A 132 -7.13 -9.08 7.15
CA ILE A 132 -6.88 -10.47 6.69
C ILE A 132 -8.02 -11.04 5.84
N PRO A 133 -9.33 -10.91 6.17
CA PRO A 133 -10.40 -11.43 5.32
C PRO A 133 -10.29 -10.94 3.88
N MET A 134 -10.07 -9.64 3.67
CA MET A 134 -9.92 -9.05 2.34
C MET A 134 -8.60 -9.42 1.67
N TRP A 135 -7.55 -9.58 2.47
CA TRP A 135 -6.27 -10.06 1.94
C TRP A 135 -6.38 -11.48 1.40
N ILE A 136 -7.11 -12.35 2.09
CA ILE A 136 -7.37 -13.72 1.64
C ILE A 136 -8.30 -13.74 0.42
N GLU A 137 -9.24 -12.81 0.32
CA GLU A 137 -10.07 -12.64 -0.87
C GLU A 137 -9.20 -12.39 -2.12
N VAL A 138 -8.27 -11.43 -2.08
CA VAL A 138 -7.40 -11.12 -3.23
C VAL A 138 -6.35 -12.21 -3.47
N SER A 139 -5.76 -12.76 -2.40
CA SER A 139 -4.62 -13.69 -2.51
C SER A 139 -5.03 -15.13 -2.81
N VAL A 140 -6.14 -15.59 -2.24
CA VAL A 140 -6.57 -17.00 -2.32
C VAL A 140 -7.76 -17.15 -3.26
N ARG A 141 -8.87 -16.44 -2.99
CA ARG A 141 -10.08 -16.60 -3.78
C ARG A 141 -9.86 -16.20 -5.23
N PHE A 142 -9.32 -15.03 -5.47
CA PHE A 142 -9.04 -14.55 -6.82
C PHE A 142 -7.66 -14.98 -7.33
N GLY A 143 -6.66 -15.16 -6.47
CA GLY A 143 -5.31 -15.51 -6.89
C GLY A 143 -4.61 -14.38 -7.66
N HIS A 144 -4.94 -13.11 -7.34
CA HIS A 144 -4.38 -11.91 -7.97
C HIS A 144 -2.98 -11.59 -7.43
N LEU A 145 -1.97 -12.31 -7.91
CA LEU A 145 -0.57 -12.10 -7.53
C LEU A 145 -0.09 -10.67 -7.83
N ASP A 146 -0.57 -10.06 -8.90
CA ASP A 146 -0.25 -8.69 -9.30
C ASP A 146 -0.70 -7.65 -8.24
N ASP A 147 -1.95 -7.74 -7.77
CA ASP A 147 -2.45 -6.89 -6.69
C ASP A 147 -1.69 -7.14 -5.38
N VAL A 148 -1.47 -8.41 -5.04
CA VAL A 148 -0.74 -8.80 -3.82
C VAL A 148 0.67 -8.24 -3.80
N LEU A 149 1.43 -8.39 -4.90
CA LEU A 149 2.79 -7.86 -5.01
C LEU A 149 2.80 -6.33 -4.99
N ALA A 150 1.91 -5.68 -5.74
CA ALA A 150 1.81 -4.22 -5.77
C ALA A 150 1.53 -3.65 -4.37
N LEU A 151 0.58 -4.22 -3.64
CA LEU A 151 0.24 -3.79 -2.28
C LEU A 151 1.34 -4.12 -1.27
N PHE A 152 1.99 -5.27 -1.40
CA PHE A 152 3.13 -5.66 -0.57
C PHE A 152 4.31 -4.70 -0.75
N PHE A 153 4.72 -4.42 -1.99
CA PHE A 153 5.79 -3.48 -2.27
C PHE A 153 5.41 -2.05 -1.86
N THR A 154 4.15 -1.66 -1.98
CA THR A 154 3.67 -0.36 -1.45
C THR A 154 3.85 -0.28 0.07
N ALA A 155 3.55 -1.34 0.81
CA ALA A 155 3.78 -1.38 2.26
C ALA A 155 5.28 -1.28 2.61
N LEU A 156 6.17 -1.93 1.82
CA LEU A 156 7.62 -1.81 1.97
C LEU A 156 8.13 -0.40 1.60
N ALA A 157 7.53 0.25 0.59
CA ALA A 157 7.83 1.65 0.25
C ALA A 157 7.49 2.59 1.41
N VAL A 158 6.31 2.41 2.02
CA VAL A 158 5.88 3.15 3.22
C VAL A 158 6.85 2.90 4.40
N HIS A 159 7.29 1.66 4.59
CA HIS A 159 8.28 1.35 5.62
C HIS A 159 9.63 2.06 5.38
N SER A 160 10.12 1.98 4.13
CA SER A 160 11.38 2.63 3.74
C SER A 160 11.30 4.14 3.89
N LEU A 161 10.15 4.74 3.55
CA LEU A 161 9.85 6.15 3.76
C LEU A 161 9.91 6.53 5.24
N THR A 162 9.34 5.72 6.16
CA THR A 162 9.40 6.00 7.59
C THR A 162 10.82 5.98 8.15
N ARG A 163 11.72 5.23 7.50
CA ARG A 163 13.14 5.15 7.84
C ARG A 163 14.01 6.18 7.13
N GLY A 164 13.42 7.02 6.26
CA GLY A 164 14.15 8.01 5.47
C GLY A 164 15.04 7.40 4.38
N ASN A 165 14.79 6.15 3.96
CA ASN A 165 15.57 5.49 2.91
C ASN A 165 14.97 5.78 1.53
N ALA A 166 15.49 6.84 0.88
CA ALA A 166 15.00 7.30 -0.41
C ALA A 166 15.14 6.27 -1.54
N ALA A 167 16.30 5.60 -1.64
CA ALA A 167 16.53 4.61 -2.68
C ALA A 167 15.54 3.44 -2.55
N ALA A 168 15.43 2.84 -1.37
CA ALA A 168 14.50 1.74 -1.13
C ALA A 168 13.04 2.16 -1.33
N THR A 169 12.67 3.40 -1.00
CA THR A 169 11.32 3.93 -1.28
C THR A 169 11.04 3.95 -2.78
N GLY A 170 11.99 4.47 -3.60
CA GLY A 170 11.88 4.48 -5.05
C GLY A 170 11.82 3.07 -5.66
N VAL A 171 12.71 2.17 -5.22
CA VAL A 171 12.76 0.76 -5.66
C VAL A 171 11.43 0.06 -5.41
N PHE A 172 10.88 0.15 -4.19
CA PHE A 172 9.64 -0.55 -3.87
C PHE A 172 8.41 0.06 -4.56
N LEU A 173 8.40 1.37 -4.84
CA LEU A 173 7.34 1.96 -5.67
C LEU A 173 7.43 1.50 -7.13
N ALA A 174 8.64 1.38 -7.68
CA ALA A 174 8.83 0.80 -9.00
C ALA A 174 8.31 -0.65 -9.05
N LEU A 175 8.75 -1.51 -8.12
CA LEU A 175 8.29 -2.89 -8.06
C LEU A 175 6.77 -3.01 -7.90
N ALA A 176 6.13 -2.06 -7.17
CA ALA A 176 4.68 -2.01 -7.10
C ALA A 176 4.04 -1.70 -8.46
N MET A 177 4.57 -0.73 -9.21
CA MET A 177 4.11 -0.37 -10.54
C MET A 177 4.42 -1.46 -11.58
N ASP A 178 5.57 -2.11 -11.46
CA ASP A 178 5.99 -3.21 -12.32
C ASP A 178 5.24 -4.52 -12.03
N SER A 179 4.58 -4.60 -10.88
CA SER A 179 3.61 -5.66 -10.59
C SER A 179 2.23 -5.30 -11.11
N LYS A 180 1.77 -4.08 -10.86
CA LYS A 180 0.47 -3.56 -11.32
C LYS A 180 0.57 -2.07 -11.66
N PRO A 181 0.41 -1.68 -12.95
CA PRO A 181 0.59 -0.28 -13.37
C PRO A 181 -0.27 0.73 -12.62
N THR A 182 -1.46 0.33 -12.17
CA THR A 182 -2.34 1.21 -11.37
C THR A 182 -1.75 1.67 -10.04
N ALA A 183 -0.67 1.02 -9.54
CA ALA A 183 0.05 1.47 -8.35
C ALA A 183 0.77 2.83 -8.54
N LEU A 184 0.82 3.37 -9.76
CA LEU A 184 1.33 4.73 -10.04
C LEU A 184 0.63 5.80 -9.18
N VAL A 185 -0.61 5.59 -8.75
CA VAL A 185 -1.36 6.51 -7.87
C VAL A 185 -0.71 6.70 -6.49
N PHE A 186 0.25 5.82 -6.13
CA PHE A 186 0.99 5.90 -4.87
C PHE A 186 2.30 6.70 -4.98
N LEU A 187 2.70 7.16 -6.18
CA LEU A 187 3.89 7.99 -6.40
C LEU A 187 3.98 9.24 -5.51
N PRO A 188 2.87 9.89 -5.08
CA PRO A 188 2.96 11.01 -4.14
C PRO A 188 3.69 10.68 -2.82
N LEU A 189 3.88 9.39 -2.46
CA LEU A 189 4.73 9.00 -1.33
C LEU A 189 6.17 9.50 -1.47
N LEU A 190 6.70 9.66 -2.70
CA LEU A 190 8.02 10.24 -2.94
C LEU A 190 8.13 11.67 -2.42
N LEU A 191 7.05 12.45 -2.52
CA LEU A 191 7.00 13.83 -2.05
C LEU A 191 6.99 13.94 -0.51
N ALA A 192 6.75 12.84 0.19
CA ALA A 192 6.82 12.80 1.66
C ALA A 192 8.27 12.66 2.18
N LEU A 193 9.21 12.34 1.32
CA LEU A 193 10.65 12.40 1.61
C LEU A 193 11.12 13.86 1.75
N PRO A 194 12.26 14.10 2.44
CA PRO A 194 12.94 15.39 2.40
C PRO A 194 13.27 15.79 0.95
N ARG A 195 13.12 17.09 0.60
CA ARG A 195 13.30 17.59 -0.79
C ARG A 195 14.61 17.17 -1.44
N GLY A 196 15.72 17.19 -0.69
CA GLY A 196 17.02 16.75 -1.20
C GLY A 196 17.12 15.27 -1.56
N GLN A 197 16.12 14.46 -1.23
CA GLN A 197 16.07 13.03 -1.54
C GLN A 197 15.13 12.68 -2.72
N TRP A 198 14.33 13.63 -3.19
CA TRP A 198 13.33 13.38 -4.24
C TRP A 198 13.96 12.88 -5.53
N LEU A 199 15.02 13.54 -5.99
CA LEU A 199 15.72 13.14 -7.22
C LEU A 199 16.26 11.71 -7.10
N ARG A 200 16.91 11.37 -5.98
CA ARG A 200 17.46 10.04 -5.76
C ARG A 200 16.34 8.97 -5.78
N ALA A 201 15.25 9.20 -5.07
CA ALA A 201 14.13 8.26 -5.04
C ALA A 201 13.43 8.16 -6.40
N GLY A 202 13.25 9.29 -7.09
CA GLY A 202 12.65 9.35 -8.42
C GLY A 202 13.49 8.62 -9.47
N LEU A 203 14.82 8.77 -9.45
CA LEU A 203 15.73 8.07 -10.37
C LEU A 203 15.71 6.56 -10.16
N TRP A 204 15.71 6.08 -8.92
CA TRP A 204 15.56 4.65 -8.64
C TRP A 204 14.20 4.13 -9.12
N CYS A 205 13.13 4.88 -8.87
CA CYS A 205 11.79 4.49 -9.32
C CYS A 205 11.69 4.46 -10.85
N ALA A 206 12.03 5.55 -11.52
CA ALA A 206 11.94 5.66 -12.97
C ALA A 206 12.88 4.68 -13.70
N GLY A 207 14.12 4.51 -13.18
CA GLY A 207 15.09 3.59 -13.76
C GLY A 207 14.62 2.14 -13.73
N LEU A 208 14.06 1.66 -12.62
CA LEU A 208 13.56 0.29 -12.55
C LEU A 208 12.30 0.09 -13.39
N VAL A 209 11.37 1.05 -13.38
CA VAL A 209 10.20 0.99 -14.28
C VAL A 209 10.67 0.95 -15.74
N ALA A 210 11.66 1.77 -16.13
CA ALA A 210 12.20 1.74 -17.47
C ALA A 210 12.83 0.37 -17.79
N VAL A 211 13.62 -0.21 -16.89
CA VAL A 211 14.23 -1.52 -17.08
C VAL A 211 13.16 -2.61 -17.26
N ALA A 212 12.07 -2.56 -16.51
CA ALA A 212 11.00 -3.56 -16.59
C ALA A 212 10.18 -3.43 -17.89
N TRP A 213 9.88 -2.21 -18.36
CA TRP A 213 8.94 -1.98 -19.46
C TRP A 213 9.59 -1.71 -20.81
N LEU A 214 10.78 -1.08 -20.84
CA LEU A 214 11.45 -0.70 -22.09
C LEU A 214 11.67 -1.88 -23.05
N PRO A 215 12.04 -3.11 -22.59
CA PRO A 215 12.19 -4.24 -23.48
C PRO A 215 10.92 -4.55 -24.28
N PHE A 216 9.74 -4.44 -23.68
CA PHE A 216 8.46 -4.70 -24.36
C PHE A 216 8.15 -3.62 -25.40
N PHE A 217 8.46 -2.33 -25.13
CA PHE A 217 8.29 -1.25 -26.09
C PHE A 217 9.24 -1.37 -27.28
N LEU A 218 10.43 -1.90 -27.07
CA LEU A 218 11.40 -2.14 -28.14
C LEU A 218 11.12 -3.44 -28.91
N GLY A 219 10.51 -4.43 -28.26
CA GLY A 219 10.22 -5.74 -28.83
C GLY A 219 8.96 -5.81 -29.67
N SER A 220 8.04 -4.84 -29.50
CA SER A 220 6.79 -4.79 -30.27
C SER A 220 6.37 -3.37 -30.57
N PRO A 221 5.93 -3.06 -31.84
CA PRO A 221 5.42 -1.74 -32.19
C PRO A 221 4.07 -1.39 -31.55
N GLN A 222 3.35 -2.36 -30.99
CA GLN A 222 2.03 -2.18 -30.38
C GLN A 222 1.97 -2.65 -28.92
N PRO A 223 2.86 -2.20 -28.02
CA PRO A 223 2.89 -2.70 -26.64
C PRO A 223 1.70 -2.24 -25.80
N PHE A 224 0.89 -1.30 -26.29
CA PHE A 224 -0.21 -0.68 -25.55
C PHE A 224 -1.59 -1.30 -25.77
N ALA A 225 -1.74 -2.36 -26.57
CA ALA A 225 -3.03 -3.02 -26.79
C ALA A 225 -3.71 -3.42 -25.46
N ALA A 226 -2.91 -3.82 -24.45
CA ALA A 226 -3.41 -4.11 -23.11
C ALA A 226 -4.01 -2.88 -22.39
N ALA A 227 -3.61 -1.67 -22.73
CA ALA A 227 -4.17 -0.44 -22.14
C ALA A 227 -5.57 -0.10 -22.70
N GLU A 228 -5.90 -0.59 -23.90
CA GLU A 228 -7.19 -0.38 -24.57
C GLU A 228 -8.25 -1.41 -24.16
N PHE A 229 -7.87 -2.46 -23.43
CA PHE A 229 -8.81 -3.48 -22.97
C PHE A 229 -9.88 -2.88 -22.07
N THR A 230 -11.14 -3.05 -22.45
CA THR A 230 -12.30 -2.52 -21.73
C THR A 230 -12.98 -3.61 -20.91
N ILE A 231 -13.62 -3.20 -19.82
CA ILE A 231 -14.44 -4.05 -18.94
C ILE A 231 -15.85 -3.47 -18.84
N PRO A 232 -16.88 -4.32 -18.61
CA PRO A 232 -18.25 -3.84 -18.48
C PRO A 232 -18.43 -2.91 -17.28
N ASN A 233 -19.19 -1.83 -17.47
CA ASN A 233 -19.59 -0.92 -16.41
C ASN A 233 -20.79 -1.50 -15.65
N GLN A 234 -20.52 -2.06 -14.48
CA GLN A 234 -21.50 -2.80 -13.68
C GLN A 234 -22.45 -1.87 -12.90
N PRO A 235 -23.71 -2.27 -12.66
CA PRO A 235 -24.68 -1.49 -11.88
C PRO A 235 -24.20 -1.15 -10.46
N ALA A 236 -23.41 -2.03 -9.85
CA ALA A 236 -22.81 -1.83 -8.51
C ALA A 236 -21.61 -0.85 -8.51
N SER A 237 -21.22 -0.29 -9.67
CA SER A 237 -20.15 0.70 -9.75
C SER A 237 -20.59 2.05 -9.14
N ALA A 238 -19.68 2.70 -8.40
CA ALA A 238 -19.90 4.08 -7.98
C ALA A 238 -19.96 5.06 -9.17
N LEU A 239 -19.32 4.69 -10.29
CA LEU A 239 -19.33 5.46 -11.54
C LEU A 239 -20.74 5.66 -12.11
N ARG A 240 -21.63 4.65 -11.97
CA ARG A 240 -23.04 4.77 -12.34
C ARG A 240 -23.76 5.88 -11.56
N TRP A 241 -23.47 6.03 -10.26
CA TRP A 241 -24.01 7.11 -9.44
C TRP A 241 -23.45 8.50 -9.78
N LEU A 242 -22.32 8.54 -10.50
CA LEU A 242 -21.78 9.78 -11.06
C LEU A 242 -22.38 10.12 -12.44
N GLY A 243 -23.39 9.36 -12.91
CA GLY A 243 -24.11 9.60 -14.15
C GLY A 243 -23.41 9.07 -15.39
N VAL A 244 -22.49 8.11 -15.25
CA VAL A 244 -21.80 7.49 -16.39
C VAL A 244 -22.52 6.20 -16.75
N ASP A 245 -23.30 6.23 -17.82
CA ASP A 245 -24.15 5.11 -18.28
C ASP A 245 -23.54 4.27 -19.41
N ASP A 246 -22.31 4.59 -19.84
CA ASP A 246 -21.59 3.79 -20.84
C ASP A 246 -21.56 2.31 -20.43
N PRO A 247 -21.89 1.38 -21.33
CA PRO A 247 -21.90 -0.06 -21.03
C PRO A 247 -20.50 -0.63 -20.84
N GLN A 248 -19.47 0.05 -21.36
CA GLN A 248 -18.06 -0.32 -21.29
C GLN A 248 -17.25 0.76 -20.57
N THR A 249 -15.98 0.47 -20.26
CA THR A 249 -15.04 1.44 -19.70
C THR A 249 -14.89 2.65 -20.61
N PRO A 250 -15.23 3.88 -20.16
CA PRO A 250 -14.98 5.07 -20.96
C PRO A 250 -13.48 5.31 -21.18
N PRO A 251 -13.03 5.83 -22.33
CA PRO A 251 -11.59 6.04 -22.61
C PRO A 251 -10.90 6.99 -21.60
N TRP A 252 -11.63 7.93 -21.02
CA TRP A 252 -11.13 8.88 -20.04
C TRP A 252 -10.97 8.29 -18.63
N ASP A 253 -11.57 7.15 -18.33
CA ASP A 253 -11.70 6.60 -16.98
C ASP A 253 -10.33 6.31 -16.33
N ARG A 254 -9.49 5.51 -16.99
CA ARG A 254 -8.17 5.17 -16.45
C ARG A 254 -7.24 6.37 -16.27
N PRO A 255 -7.14 7.30 -17.24
CA PRO A 255 -6.43 8.56 -17.02
C PRO A 255 -6.99 9.38 -15.85
N ALA A 256 -8.33 9.42 -15.69
CA ALA A 256 -8.96 10.12 -14.57
C ALA A 256 -8.66 9.47 -13.22
N GLN A 257 -8.70 8.13 -13.12
CA GLN A 257 -8.28 7.40 -11.91
C GLN A 257 -6.86 7.80 -11.50
N ALA A 258 -5.93 7.81 -12.46
CA ALA A 258 -4.55 8.19 -12.22
C ALA A 258 -4.44 9.67 -11.77
N ALA A 259 -5.03 10.59 -12.50
CA ALA A 259 -4.97 12.02 -12.22
C ALA A 259 -5.57 12.37 -10.86
N VAL A 260 -6.77 11.84 -10.54
CA VAL A 260 -7.44 12.08 -9.25
C VAL A 260 -6.63 11.46 -8.11
N GLY A 261 -6.15 10.22 -8.26
CA GLY A 261 -5.36 9.54 -7.24
C GLY A 261 -4.06 10.29 -6.92
N LEU A 262 -3.33 10.72 -7.95
CA LEU A 262 -2.11 11.51 -7.81
C LEU A 262 -2.41 12.87 -7.15
N ALA A 263 -3.45 13.59 -7.59
CA ALA A 263 -3.81 14.88 -7.04
C ALA A 263 -4.19 14.79 -5.54
N LEU A 264 -5.05 13.83 -5.17
CA LEU A 264 -5.44 13.60 -3.78
C LEU A 264 -4.24 13.21 -2.92
N GLY A 265 -3.37 12.35 -3.44
CA GLY A 265 -2.11 11.97 -2.78
C GLY A 265 -1.19 13.16 -2.54
N CYS A 266 -0.99 14.03 -3.54
CA CYS A 266 -0.21 15.27 -3.41
C CYS A 266 -0.80 16.21 -2.35
N VAL A 267 -2.13 16.38 -2.33
CA VAL A 267 -2.82 17.19 -1.30
C VAL A 267 -2.60 16.61 0.08
N ALA A 268 -2.71 15.27 0.23
CA ALA A 268 -2.45 14.60 1.51
C ALA A 268 -1.02 14.85 2.01
N VAL A 269 -0.02 14.74 1.13
CA VAL A 269 1.38 15.01 1.49
C VAL A 269 1.57 16.45 1.91
N ARG A 270 1.06 17.43 1.14
CA ARG A 270 1.13 18.88 1.47
C ARG A 270 0.51 19.19 2.83
N ARG A 271 -0.53 18.45 3.22
CA ARG A 271 -1.19 18.58 4.52
C ARG A 271 -0.53 17.76 5.65
N GLY A 272 0.63 17.15 5.40
CA GLY A 272 1.33 16.29 6.36
C GLY A 272 0.63 14.95 6.66
N ARG A 273 -0.29 14.54 5.79
CA ARG A 273 -1.13 13.33 5.93
C ARG A 273 -0.71 12.20 5.00
N TRP A 274 0.58 12.16 4.65
CA TRP A 274 1.15 11.20 3.73
C TRP A 274 0.80 9.71 4.01
N PRO A 275 0.54 9.22 5.25
CA PRO A 275 0.13 7.84 5.45
C PRO A 275 -1.20 7.48 4.81
N ALA A 276 -2.00 8.49 4.42
CA ALA A 276 -3.27 8.30 3.73
C ALA A 276 -3.14 8.26 2.20
N VAL A 277 -1.95 8.44 1.63
CA VAL A 277 -1.75 8.44 0.17
C VAL A 277 -2.28 7.16 -0.46
N VAL A 278 -2.02 6.00 0.17
CA VAL A 278 -2.50 4.71 -0.34
C VAL A 278 -4.02 4.63 -0.29
N LEU A 279 -4.65 5.10 0.79
CA LEU A 279 -6.11 5.15 0.90
C LEU A 279 -6.72 6.04 -0.19
N LEU A 280 -6.17 7.24 -0.39
CA LEU A 280 -6.71 8.19 -1.35
C LEU A 280 -6.52 7.75 -2.80
N GLY A 281 -5.38 7.15 -3.13
CA GLY A 281 -5.16 6.53 -4.43
C GLY A 281 -6.11 5.37 -4.71
N ALA A 282 -6.33 4.49 -3.72
CA ALA A 282 -7.29 3.40 -3.81
C ALA A 282 -8.74 3.90 -3.92
N ASN A 283 -9.09 4.98 -3.19
CA ASN A 283 -10.41 5.63 -3.29
C ASN A 283 -10.68 6.18 -4.69
N ALA A 284 -9.69 6.86 -5.30
CA ALA A 284 -9.82 7.36 -6.66
C ALA A 284 -10.10 6.23 -7.66
N ARG A 285 -9.43 5.08 -7.50
CA ARG A 285 -9.69 3.90 -8.30
C ARG A 285 -11.10 3.38 -8.07
N ILE A 286 -11.50 3.13 -6.82
CA ILE A 286 -12.81 2.52 -6.49
C ILE A 286 -13.99 3.37 -6.95
N VAL A 287 -13.89 4.69 -6.90
CA VAL A 287 -15.00 5.58 -7.30
C VAL A 287 -15.17 5.67 -8.81
N LEU A 288 -14.08 5.52 -9.54
CA LEU A 288 -14.08 5.61 -11.01
C LEU A 288 -14.02 4.24 -11.70
N ASP A 289 -13.84 3.12 -10.96
CA ASP A 289 -13.76 1.81 -11.58
C ASP A 289 -15.13 1.34 -12.08
N PRO A 290 -15.26 0.97 -13.36
CA PRO A 290 -16.52 0.49 -13.93
C PRO A 290 -16.87 -0.91 -13.43
N SER A 291 -15.91 -1.70 -12.98
CA SER A 291 -16.14 -3.04 -12.43
C SER A 291 -16.09 -3.07 -10.90
N VAL A 292 -16.89 -3.96 -10.34
CA VAL A 292 -17.02 -4.09 -8.87
C VAL A 292 -16.60 -5.49 -8.44
N TYR A 293 -15.32 -5.78 -8.58
CA TYR A 293 -14.77 -7.00 -8.02
C TYR A 293 -14.42 -6.79 -6.55
N THR A 294 -14.76 -7.77 -5.71
CA THR A 294 -14.53 -7.68 -4.25
C THR A 294 -13.06 -7.49 -3.91
N TYR A 295 -12.15 -8.09 -4.67
CA TYR A 295 -10.71 -7.98 -4.44
C TYR A 295 -10.14 -6.56 -4.61
N TYR A 296 -10.79 -5.66 -5.37
CA TYR A 296 -10.38 -4.25 -5.46
C TYR A 296 -10.39 -3.56 -4.09
N THR A 297 -11.23 -4.03 -3.18
CA THR A 297 -11.31 -3.52 -1.81
C THR A 297 -10.02 -3.73 -1.02
N ALA A 298 -9.16 -4.70 -1.39
CA ALA A 298 -7.90 -4.97 -0.71
C ALA A 298 -6.96 -3.75 -0.69
N SER A 299 -6.92 -2.96 -1.77
CA SER A 299 -6.13 -1.73 -1.82
C SER A 299 -6.63 -0.66 -0.84
N VAL A 300 -7.95 -0.55 -0.67
CA VAL A 300 -8.56 0.36 0.31
C VAL A 300 -8.26 -0.13 1.73
N LEU A 301 -8.38 -1.44 1.97
CA LEU A 301 -8.07 -2.01 3.30
C LEU A 301 -6.60 -1.81 3.68
N LEU A 302 -5.64 -1.95 2.73
CA LEU A 302 -4.25 -1.57 2.97
C LEU A 302 -4.15 -0.07 3.28
N GLY A 303 -4.82 0.78 2.52
CA GLY A 303 -4.80 2.23 2.71
C GLY A 303 -5.35 2.63 4.09
N THR A 304 -6.47 2.04 4.52
CA THR A 304 -7.05 2.29 5.86
C THR A 304 -6.19 1.73 6.97
N LEU A 305 -5.59 0.52 6.80
CA LEU A 305 -4.62 -0.05 7.73
C LEU A 305 -3.44 0.91 7.96
N LEU A 306 -2.82 1.39 6.89
CA LEU A 306 -1.68 2.33 6.98
C LEU A 306 -2.09 3.66 7.61
N TRP A 307 -3.26 4.19 7.25
CA TRP A 307 -3.81 5.41 7.85
C TRP A 307 -4.10 5.23 9.35
N ASP A 308 -4.80 4.17 9.75
CA ASP A 308 -5.17 3.93 11.14
C ASP A 308 -3.95 3.62 12.01
N VAL A 309 -2.99 2.82 11.50
CA VAL A 309 -1.83 2.35 12.28
C VAL A 309 -0.72 3.40 12.31
N ILE A 310 -0.41 4.03 11.16
CA ILE A 310 0.72 4.96 11.01
C ILE A 310 0.26 6.42 11.11
N GLY A 311 -0.92 6.76 10.55
CA GLY A 311 -1.43 8.12 10.48
C GLY A 311 -2.07 8.61 11.77
N GLN A 312 -2.62 7.71 12.58
CA GLN A 312 -3.41 8.03 13.78
C GLN A 312 -2.84 7.40 15.04
N ARG A 313 -3.30 7.89 16.21
CA ARG A 313 -2.91 7.37 17.53
C ARG A 313 -4.06 6.71 18.30
N ARG A 314 -5.22 6.56 17.67
CA ARG A 314 -6.38 5.91 18.28
C ARG A 314 -6.13 4.42 18.45
N LEU A 315 -6.67 3.81 19.49
CA LEU A 315 -6.53 2.37 19.72
C LEU A 315 -7.31 1.56 18.68
N VAL A 316 -8.55 1.96 18.42
CA VAL A 316 -9.44 1.27 17.47
C VAL A 316 -9.20 1.80 16.06
N PRO A 317 -8.86 0.94 15.11
CA PRO A 317 -8.66 1.27 13.69
C PRO A 317 -10.01 1.34 12.96
N TRP A 318 -10.77 2.39 13.22
CA TRP A 318 -12.14 2.53 12.76
C TRP A 318 -12.28 2.46 11.24
N TRP A 319 -11.37 3.08 10.49
CA TRP A 319 -11.47 3.10 9.04
C TRP A 319 -11.25 1.73 8.42
N SER A 320 -10.40 0.89 9.01
CA SER A 320 -10.21 -0.50 8.57
C SER A 320 -11.51 -1.31 8.75
N TRP A 321 -12.20 -1.16 9.89
CA TRP A 321 -13.47 -1.85 10.14
C TRP A 321 -14.62 -1.29 9.30
N ILE A 322 -14.74 0.04 9.16
CA ILE A 322 -15.75 0.66 8.32
C ILE A 322 -15.56 0.19 6.87
N ALA A 323 -14.33 0.20 6.34
CA ALA A 323 -14.05 -0.29 5.00
C ALA A 323 -14.42 -1.78 4.82
N LEU A 324 -14.05 -2.64 5.77
CA LEU A 324 -14.44 -4.05 5.72
C LEU A 324 -15.96 -4.22 5.66
N ILE A 325 -16.70 -3.54 6.53
CA ILE A 325 -18.16 -3.67 6.62
C ILE A 325 -18.85 -3.08 5.38
N THR A 326 -18.46 -1.87 4.96
CA THR A 326 -19.16 -1.15 3.89
C THR A 326 -18.80 -1.64 2.49
N LEU A 327 -17.55 -2.08 2.26
CA LEU A 327 -17.11 -2.47 0.92
C LEU A 327 -17.14 -3.99 0.69
N TYR A 328 -16.99 -4.79 1.74
CA TYR A 328 -17.01 -6.25 1.65
C TYR A 328 -18.25 -6.84 2.30
N GLY A 329 -18.59 -6.46 3.52
CA GLY A 329 -19.75 -7.00 4.22
C GLY A 329 -21.07 -6.79 3.48
N THR A 330 -21.22 -5.65 2.78
CA THR A 330 -22.42 -5.36 1.99
C THR A 330 -22.68 -6.33 0.85
N VAL A 331 -21.65 -7.00 0.34
CA VAL A 331 -21.79 -8.02 -0.71
C VAL A 331 -22.67 -9.19 -0.24
N PHE A 332 -22.69 -9.47 1.05
CA PHE A 332 -23.45 -10.59 1.65
C PHE A 332 -24.83 -10.19 2.14
N VAL A 333 -25.06 -8.90 2.44
CA VAL A 333 -26.30 -8.46 3.13
C VAL A 333 -27.14 -7.47 2.32
N VAL A 334 -26.57 -6.89 1.26
CA VAL A 334 -27.29 -5.94 0.38
C VAL A 334 -27.43 -6.56 -1.00
N PRO A 335 -28.61 -7.09 -1.35
CA PRO A 335 -28.81 -7.76 -2.64
C PRO A 335 -28.83 -6.80 -3.82
N ASP A 336 -29.27 -5.55 -3.61
CA ASP A 336 -29.37 -4.55 -4.66
C ASP A 336 -28.00 -3.94 -5.02
N ASP A 337 -27.62 -4.10 -6.28
CA ASP A 337 -26.34 -3.64 -6.81
C ASP A 337 -26.20 -2.11 -6.79
N ALA A 338 -27.28 -1.38 -7.10
CA ALA A 338 -27.24 0.09 -7.09
C ALA A 338 -27.00 0.62 -5.68
N THR A 339 -27.67 0.05 -4.66
CA THR A 339 -27.46 0.40 -3.25
C THR A 339 -26.01 0.12 -2.85
N ARG A 340 -25.39 -0.99 -3.29
CA ARG A 340 -23.95 -1.26 -3.04
C ARG A 340 -23.06 -0.19 -3.68
N GLY A 341 -23.38 0.26 -4.89
CA GLY A 341 -22.68 1.37 -5.56
C GLY A 341 -22.74 2.66 -4.76
N LEU A 342 -23.94 3.01 -4.25
CA LEU A 342 -24.13 4.20 -3.41
C LEU A 342 -23.34 4.12 -2.10
N ILE A 343 -23.36 2.97 -1.41
CA ILE A 343 -22.58 2.76 -0.17
C ILE A 343 -21.09 2.93 -0.46
N ARG A 344 -20.62 2.41 -1.58
CA ARG A 344 -19.23 2.54 -2.04
C ARG A 344 -18.85 4.00 -2.26
N LEU A 345 -19.67 4.76 -2.99
CA LEU A 345 -19.50 6.20 -3.20
C LEU A 345 -19.48 6.96 -1.87
N ALA A 346 -20.45 6.69 -0.99
CA ALA A 346 -20.52 7.33 0.32
C ALA A 346 -19.28 7.06 1.18
N PHE A 347 -18.76 5.83 1.17
CA PHE A 347 -17.50 5.48 1.87
C PHE A 347 -16.32 6.28 1.32
N VAL A 348 -16.17 6.36 -0.01
CA VAL A 348 -15.04 7.06 -0.66
C VAL A 348 -15.11 8.55 -0.32
N VAL A 349 -16.28 9.18 -0.43
CA VAL A 349 -16.48 10.59 -0.09
C VAL A 349 -16.19 10.85 1.38
N ALA A 350 -16.76 10.05 2.29
CA ALA A 350 -16.59 10.23 3.73
C ALA A 350 -15.13 10.04 4.17
N SER A 351 -14.45 8.98 3.70
CA SER A 351 -13.07 8.71 4.07
C SER A 351 -12.10 9.75 3.49
N THR A 352 -12.32 10.19 2.24
CA THR A 352 -11.54 11.25 1.60
C THR A 352 -11.73 12.59 2.33
N ALA A 353 -12.97 12.98 2.60
CA ALA A 353 -13.28 14.20 3.34
C ALA A 353 -12.68 14.16 4.75
N TYR A 354 -12.82 13.04 5.46
CA TYR A 354 -12.21 12.87 6.78
C TYR A 354 -10.69 13.03 6.72
N VAL A 355 -10.03 12.34 5.80
CA VAL A 355 -8.58 12.44 5.65
C VAL A 355 -8.16 13.88 5.33
N LEU A 356 -8.86 14.56 4.43
CA LEU A 356 -8.43 15.88 3.97
C LEU A 356 -8.83 17.02 4.92
N PHE A 357 -9.96 16.96 5.60
CA PHE A 357 -10.50 18.11 6.32
C PHE A 357 -10.52 17.96 7.84
N TRP A 358 -10.54 16.73 8.40
CA TRP A 358 -10.61 16.57 9.85
C TRP A 358 -9.36 17.13 10.55
N PRO A 359 -9.49 17.97 11.59
CA PRO A 359 -8.36 18.57 12.26
C PRO A 359 -7.53 17.50 12.98
N VAL A 360 -6.28 17.31 12.54
CA VAL A 360 -5.29 16.54 13.30
C VAL A 360 -4.86 17.41 14.48
N ARG A 361 -5.27 17.06 15.70
CA ARG A 361 -4.83 17.77 16.92
C ARG A 361 -3.33 17.55 17.08
N ASP A 362 -2.56 18.49 16.60
CA ASP A 362 -1.10 18.52 16.79
C ASP A 362 -0.77 18.98 18.21
N ARG A 363 -0.57 18.02 19.13
CA ARG A 363 -0.18 18.32 20.52
C ARG A 363 1.23 18.90 20.64
N ARG A 364 1.99 19.01 19.55
CA ARG A 364 3.37 19.55 19.59
C ARG A 364 3.45 21.04 19.93
N ARG A 365 2.40 21.83 19.70
CA ARG A 365 2.44 23.29 19.99
C ARG A 365 2.29 23.69 21.47
N ARG A 366 2.00 22.75 22.38
CA ARG A 366 1.77 23.12 23.80
C ARG A 366 2.99 23.02 24.70
N HIS A 367 4.17 22.63 24.20
CA HIS A 367 5.40 22.54 24.99
C HIS A 367 6.54 23.32 24.34
N SER A 368 6.30 24.51 23.83
CA SER A 368 7.30 25.55 23.83
C SER A 368 7.21 26.24 25.19
N PRO A 369 8.11 26.02 26.13
CA PRO A 369 8.22 26.91 27.27
C PRO A 369 8.45 28.30 26.65
N SER A 370 7.56 29.23 26.90
CA SER A 370 7.77 30.63 26.59
C SER A 370 9.00 31.07 27.35
N LEU A 371 10.12 31.14 26.67
CA LEU A 371 11.24 31.97 27.08
C LEU A 371 10.80 33.45 26.96
N ARG A 372 9.80 33.81 27.73
CA ARG A 372 9.41 35.20 27.96
C ARG A 372 9.72 35.53 29.44
N GLY A 373 10.67 36.42 29.61
CA GLY A 373 10.71 37.26 30.77
C GLY A 373 11.78 36.94 31.78
N GLY A 374 12.81 37.66 31.74
CA GLY A 374 13.85 37.75 32.74
C GLY A 374 14.92 38.78 32.36
N ARG A 375 14.48 39.97 31.86
CA ARG A 375 15.31 41.16 31.98
C ARG A 375 15.02 41.72 33.37
N ALA A 376 15.85 41.39 34.32
CA ALA A 376 16.03 42.18 35.54
C ALA A 376 17.53 42.26 35.76
N GLY A 377 18.03 43.48 35.77
CA GLY A 377 19.44 43.79 35.92
C GLY A 377 19.97 43.46 37.31
N SER A 378 21.24 43.18 37.34
CA SER A 378 22.16 43.72 38.36
C SER A 378 23.58 43.50 37.87
N ASP A 379 24.30 44.58 37.74
CA ASP A 379 25.75 44.64 37.76
C ASP A 379 26.28 43.78 38.92
N ASP A 380 27.20 42.88 38.63
CA ASP A 380 28.25 42.50 39.57
C ASP A 380 29.48 42.03 38.79
N THR A 381 30.46 42.88 38.80
CA THR A 381 31.84 42.61 38.43
C THR A 381 32.43 41.56 39.36
N LEU A 382 32.89 40.44 38.82
CA LEU A 382 33.81 39.52 39.51
C LEU A 382 34.85 38.93 38.54
N ASP A 383 35.99 39.50 38.72
CA ASP A 383 37.37 39.00 38.83
C ASP A 383 37.75 37.69 38.11
N VAL A 384 38.54 37.89 37.03
CA VAL A 384 39.23 36.85 36.27
C VAL A 384 40.63 36.68 36.87
N THR A 385 40.87 35.63 37.66
CA THR A 385 42.22 35.04 37.81
C THR A 385 42.17 33.65 38.43
N LYS A 386 42.78 32.70 37.75
CA LYS A 386 43.35 31.40 38.13
C LYS A 386 42.71 30.17 37.44
N CYS A 387 43.18 29.94 36.23
CA CYS A 387 43.18 28.58 35.64
C CYS A 387 44.46 27.85 36.08
N THR A 388 44.32 26.83 36.88
CA THR A 388 45.36 25.82 37.16
C THR A 388 45.07 24.60 36.30
N THR A 389 46.08 24.18 35.54
CA THR A 389 46.17 23.03 34.66
C THR A 389 46.04 21.70 35.42
N PRO A 390 45.25 20.72 34.98
CA PRO A 390 45.32 19.35 35.50
C PRO A 390 46.30 18.48 34.68
N GLY A 391 47.08 17.70 35.42
CA GLY A 391 48.15 16.84 34.93
C GLY A 391 47.72 15.64 34.09
N LYS A 392 48.68 15.19 33.27
CA LYS A 392 48.65 13.99 32.45
C LYS A 392 48.57 12.69 33.28
N PRO A 393 47.77 11.67 32.89
CA PRO A 393 47.89 10.33 33.48
C PRO A 393 49.03 9.55 32.84
N LYS A 394 49.81 8.85 33.70
CA LYS A 394 50.89 7.93 33.39
C LYS A 394 50.36 6.64 32.76
N ALA A 395 51.03 6.15 31.70
CA ALA A 395 50.89 4.83 31.13
C ALA A 395 51.45 3.73 32.06
N PRO A 396 50.88 2.52 32.07
CA PRO A 396 51.52 1.35 32.68
C PRO A 396 52.50 0.71 31.73
N SER A 397 53.66 0.38 32.22
CA SER A 397 54.71 -0.47 31.59
C SER A 397 54.64 -1.90 32.14
N PRO A 398 55.45 -2.80 31.58
CA PRO A 398 55.12 -3.94 30.74
C PRO A 398 54.69 -5.18 31.49
#